data_dd78759da2a6469d557705564cf59bb8
#
_entry.id   dd78759da2a6469d557705564cf59bb8
#
_cell.length_a   1.000
_cell.length_b   1.000
_cell.length_c   1.000
_cell.angle_alpha   90.00
_cell.angle_beta   90.00
_cell.angle_gamma   90.00
#
_symmetry.space_group_name_H-M   'P 1'
#
loop_
_entity.id
_entity.type
_entity.pdbx_description
1 polymer ?
#
loop_
_entity_poly.entity_id
_entity_poly.type
_entity_poly.pdbx_seq_one_letter_code
_entity_poly.pdbx_strand_id
1 'polypeptide(L)'
;MLSQTLRKGTPYADTLDTGNPAVKVVLYNNGTYRYVKDPAKVVQDSVFTECWDTKAVNPYRETPEELPDRFSLWIVDTLDSYVCPYVTHPRSLYGYRHGRRHQGIDLPYPTGTPVKVAFDGKVRISDYVGGYGNLVVVRHANGLETFYGHLSRRDVSSGDWVSAGDVIGLGGSTGRSTGPHLHFETRYRGAAFDPSWLIDFETGTLRHRLLKIRSWYFNPNQRYVQSIDDEDEIFRTDEEDRLLAEEQAKKEAAARAAAEAAAMKYHTVRSGDTLSAIAKKYNTSVSEICRLNNIKPTTILQIGKRLRVR
;
A
#
# COMPACT_ATOMS: atom_id res chain seq x y z
N MET A 1 -27.90 5.72 23.01
CA MET A 1 -28.68 6.34 21.93
C MET A 1 -27.70 6.82 20.88
N LEU A 2 -27.58 6.09 19.79
CA LEU A 2 -26.71 6.44 18.67
C LEU A 2 -27.40 7.53 17.84
N SER A 3 -27.04 8.78 18.06
CA SER A 3 -27.38 9.87 17.15
C SER A 3 -26.32 9.95 16.06
N GLN A 4 -26.40 9.09 15.08
CA GLN A 4 -25.70 9.32 13.82
C GLN A 4 -26.66 10.07 12.90
N THR A 5 -26.23 11.24 12.50
CA THR A 5 -26.87 12.02 11.43
C THR A 5 -26.70 11.26 10.12
N LEU A 6 -27.60 10.32 9.85
CA LEU A 6 -27.74 9.68 8.55
C LEU A 6 -28.07 10.79 7.55
N ARG A 7 -27.21 11.02 6.57
CA ARG A 7 -27.52 11.89 5.44
C ARG A 7 -28.85 11.38 4.82
N LYS A 8 -29.86 12.23 4.81
CA LYS A 8 -31.17 11.95 4.19
C LYS A 8 -30.95 11.56 2.73
N GLY A 9 -31.26 10.32 2.35
CA GLY A 9 -31.36 9.99 0.95
C GLY A 9 -31.22 8.54 0.53
N THR A 10 -30.57 7.66 1.28
CA THR A 10 -30.42 6.26 0.87
C THR A 10 -31.13 5.34 1.86
N PRO A 11 -32.24 4.68 1.45
CA PRO A 11 -32.92 3.77 2.34
C PRO A 11 -32.03 2.55 2.67
N TYR A 12 -31.89 2.30 3.94
CA TYR A 12 -31.21 1.17 4.54
C TYR A 12 -31.96 -0.13 4.25
N ALA A 13 -31.24 -1.16 3.83
CA ALA A 13 -31.83 -2.45 3.53
C ALA A 13 -31.60 -3.48 4.65
N ASP A 14 -30.32 -3.66 5.09
CA ASP A 14 -29.97 -4.67 6.08
C ASP A 14 -28.60 -4.39 6.71
N THR A 15 -28.28 -5.11 7.81
CA THR A 15 -26.94 -5.11 8.42
C THR A 15 -26.43 -6.54 8.52
N LEU A 16 -25.29 -6.80 7.88
CA LEU A 16 -24.61 -8.08 7.94
C LEU A 16 -23.50 -8.06 8.99
N ASP A 17 -23.34 -9.19 9.68
CA ASP A 17 -22.22 -9.41 10.59
C ASP A 17 -20.98 -9.81 9.78
N THR A 18 -19.84 -9.21 10.07
CA THR A 18 -18.58 -9.48 9.38
C THR A 18 -17.74 -10.57 10.06
N GLY A 19 -18.25 -11.14 11.17
CA GLY A 19 -17.44 -11.99 12.05
C GLY A 19 -16.52 -11.22 12.99
N ASN A 20 -16.30 -9.91 12.75
CA ASN A 20 -15.66 -9.01 13.69
C ASN A 20 -16.74 -8.23 14.45
N PRO A 21 -16.84 -8.40 15.78
CA PRO A 21 -17.91 -7.78 16.58
C PRO A 21 -17.87 -6.24 16.56
N ALA A 22 -16.73 -5.65 16.20
CA ALA A 22 -16.57 -4.20 16.09
C ALA A 22 -16.92 -3.64 14.70
N VAL A 23 -17.19 -4.50 13.71
CA VAL A 23 -17.45 -4.08 12.32
C VAL A 23 -18.72 -4.73 11.80
N LYS A 24 -19.61 -3.93 11.25
CA LYS A 24 -20.83 -4.37 10.55
C LYS A 24 -20.86 -3.86 9.14
N VAL A 25 -21.43 -4.61 8.22
CA VAL A 25 -21.72 -4.15 6.86
C VAL A 25 -23.16 -3.67 6.82
N VAL A 26 -23.37 -2.41 6.49
CA VAL A 26 -24.69 -1.84 6.21
C VAL A 26 -24.93 -1.89 4.73
N LEU A 27 -25.98 -2.61 4.31
CA LEU A 27 -26.44 -2.66 2.93
C LEU A 27 -27.47 -1.57 2.67
N TYR A 28 -27.40 -0.95 1.51
CA TYR A 28 -28.37 0.04 1.05
C TYR A 28 -29.23 -0.52 -0.09
N ASN A 29 -30.47 -0.06 -0.21
CA ASN A 29 -31.41 -0.53 -1.23
C ASN A 29 -30.97 -0.24 -2.68
N ASN A 30 -29.93 0.59 -2.87
CA ASN A 30 -29.32 0.85 -4.17
C ASN A 30 -28.22 -0.15 -4.56
N GLY A 31 -28.03 -1.24 -3.78
CA GLY A 31 -27.01 -2.25 -4.01
C GLY A 31 -25.61 -1.87 -3.52
N THR A 32 -25.43 -0.69 -2.90
CA THR A 32 -24.16 -0.30 -2.27
C THR A 32 -24.10 -0.82 -0.83
N TYR A 33 -22.91 -0.90 -0.28
CA TYR A 33 -22.69 -1.26 1.12
C TYR A 33 -21.66 -0.35 1.78
N ARG A 34 -21.70 -0.29 3.12
CA ARG A 34 -20.74 0.45 3.92
C ARG A 34 -20.35 -0.38 5.15
N TYR A 35 -19.05 -0.38 5.47
CA TYR A 35 -18.60 -0.88 6.76
C TYR A 35 -18.84 0.18 7.83
N VAL A 36 -19.51 -0.22 8.92
CA VAL A 36 -19.74 0.65 10.07
C VAL A 36 -19.05 0.04 11.27
N LYS A 37 -18.12 0.80 11.86
CA LYS A 37 -17.44 0.42 13.10
C LYS A 37 -18.29 0.88 14.29
N ASP A 38 -18.45 0.00 15.28
CA ASP A 38 -19.07 0.33 16.56
C ASP A 38 -17.97 0.89 17.50
N PRO A 39 -17.97 2.20 17.80
CA PRO A 39 -16.93 2.80 18.64
C PRO A 39 -16.84 2.15 20.03
N ALA A 40 -17.95 1.72 20.60
CA ALA A 40 -17.98 1.08 21.92
C ALA A 40 -17.30 -0.30 21.93
N LYS A 41 -17.31 -1.01 20.80
CA LYS A 41 -16.64 -2.31 20.62
C LYS A 41 -15.20 -2.19 20.18
N VAL A 42 -14.86 -1.12 19.44
CA VAL A 42 -13.48 -0.80 19.05
C VAL A 42 -12.63 -0.43 20.27
N VAL A 43 -13.24 0.07 21.36
CA VAL A 43 -12.53 0.39 22.63
C VAL A 43 -11.87 -0.84 23.28
N GLN A 44 -12.31 -2.06 22.93
CA GLN A 44 -11.67 -3.31 23.40
C GLN A 44 -10.48 -3.74 22.53
N ASP A 45 -10.18 -3.03 21.45
CA ASP A 45 -9.04 -3.33 20.59
C ASP A 45 -7.74 -2.92 21.28
N SER A 46 -6.77 -3.82 21.34
CA SER A 46 -5.44 -3.61 21.92
C SER A 46 -4.75 -2.35 21.37
N VAL A 47 -5.04 -1.98 20.14
CA VAL A 47 -4.53 -0.76 19.48
C VAL A 47 -4.79 0.50 20.31
N PHE A 48 -5.94 0.61 20.99
CA PHE A 48 -6.30 1.80 21.78
C PHE A 48 -5.98 1.67 23.26
N THR A 49 -5.35 0.58 23.68
CA THR A 49 -4.97 0.31 25.07
C THR A 49 -3.48 0.09 25.24
N GLU A 50 -2.85 -0.65 24.33
CA GLU A 50 -1.41 -0.88 24.35
C GLU A 50 -0.62 0.39 24.03
N CYS A 51 0.43 0.66 24.81
CA CYS A 51 1.26 1.85 24.65
C CYS A 51 0.44 3.15 24.58
N TRP A 52 -0.70 3.22 25.34
CA TRP A 52 -1.53 4.41 25.37
C TRP A 52 -0.99 5.39 26.41
N ASP A 53 -0.26 6.39 25.93
CA ASP A 53 0.28 7.47 26.76
C ASP A 53 -0.16 8.82 26.14
N THR A 54 -0.81 9.65 26.96
CA THR A 54 -1.36 10.95 26.53
C THR A 54 -0.35 12.09 26.56
N LYS A 55 0.89 11.83 27.01
CA LYS A 55 1.96 12.83 27.15
C LYS A 55 3.20 12.49 26.34
N ALA A 56 3.58 11.20 26.28
CA ALA A 56 4.74 10.78 25.52
C ALA A 56 4.47 10.85 24.02
N VAL A 57 5.28 11.61 23.30
CA VAL A 57 5.20 11.73 21.82
C VAL A 57 5.38 10.37 21.17
N ASN A 58 6.36 9.59 21.64
CA ASN A 58 6.56 8.19 21.25
C ASN A 58 6.41 7.29 22.49
N PRO A 59 5.26 6.61 22.65
CA PRO A 59 5.04 5.70 23.77
C PRO A 59 5.54 4.28 23.50
N TYR A 60 5.95 3.98 22.25
CA TYR A 60 6.41 2.66 21.86
C TYR A 60 7.87 2.47 22.24
N ARG A 61 8.22 1.25 22.66
CA ARG A 61 9.61 0.87 22.99
C ARG A 61 10.35 0.30 21.78
N GLU A 62 9.62 -0.06 20.76
CA GLU A 62 10.15 -0.65 19.53
C GLU A 62 10.90 0.39 18.69
N THR A 63 11.97 -0.04 18.05
CA THR A 63 12.70 0.73 17.06
C THR A 63 12.19 0.41 15.66
N PRO A 64 12.40 1.28 14.65
CA PRO A 64 11.99 0.99 13.27
C PRO A 64 12.58 -0.30 12.71
N GLU A 65 13.75 -0.72 13.18
CA GLU A 65 14.49 -1.93 12.77
C GLU A 65 13.84 -3.21 13.30
N GLU A 66 13.01 -3.13 14.35
CA GLU A 66 12.26 -4.25 14.91
C GLU A 66 10.93 -4.50 14.22
N LEU A 67 10.51 -3.56 13.37
CA LEU A 67 9.31 -3.73 12.54
C LEU A 67 9.56 -4.75 11.42
N PRO A 68 8.52 -5.49 10.98
CA PRO A 68 8.66 -6.42 9.87
C PRO A 68 9.19 -5.73 8.61
N ASP A 69 10.01 -6.44 7.84
CA ASP A 69 10.61 -5.93 6.60
C ASP A 69 9.55 -5.51 5.57
N ARG A 70 8.41 -6.20 5.58
CA ARG A 70 7.26 -5.94 4.72
C ARG A 70 5.97 -6.24 5.47
N PHE A 71 5.00 -5.35 5.39
CA PHE A 71 3.65 -5.60 5.87
C PHE A 71 2.66 -4.69 5.14
N SER A 72 1.41 -5.11 5.10
CA SER A 72 0.32 -4.36 4.49
C SER A 72 -0.48 -3.65 5.56
N LEU A 73 -0.79 -2.38 5.33
CA LEU A 73 -1.59 -1.56 6.22
C LEU A 73 -2.82 -1.03 5.48
N TRP A 74 -4.00 -1.50 5.85
CA TRP A 74 -5.24 -0.90 5.39
C TRP A 74 -5.37 0.50 5.95
N ILE A 75 -5.34 1.51 5.09
CA ILE A 75 -5.44 2.92 5.49
C ILE A 75 -6.90 3.30 5.69
N VAL A 76 -7.75 2.93 4.74
CA VAL A 76 -9.20 3.15 4.80
C VAL A 76 -9.94 1.98 4.19
N ASP A 77 -11.07 1.61 4.79
CA ASP A 77 -11.99 0.61 4.22
C ASP A 77 -12.83 1.24 3.09
N THR A 78 -13.23 2.51 3.27
CA THR A 78 -13.99 3.30 2.29
C THR A 78 -13.36 4.68 2.13
N LEU A 79 -13.53 5.32 0.97
CA LEU A 79 -13.00 6.68 0.74
C LEU A 79 -13.67 7.75 1.62
N ASP A 80 -14.88 7.48 2.14
CA ASP A 80 -15.56 8.39 3.08
C ASP A 80 -14.86 8.49 4.46
N SER A 81 -13.94 7.57 4.76
CA SER A 81 -13.14 7.57 6.00
C SER A 81 -11.81 8.33 5.85
N TYR A 82 -11.70 9.16 4.82
CA TYR A 82 -10.53 10.00 4.57
C TYR A 82 -10.91 11.42 4.19
N VAL A 83 -10.22 12.38 4.77
CA VAL A 83 -10.26 13.81 4.36
C VAL A 83 -8.85 14.37 4.46
N CYS A 84 -8.36 15.06 3.42
CA CYS A 84 -7.07 15.73 3.48
C CYS A 84 -7.09 16.80 4.59
N PRO A 85 -6.10 16.82 5.50
CA PRO A 85 -6.04 17.79 6.60
C PRO A 85 -6.02 19.24 6.11
N TYR A 86 -5.26 19.49 5.06
CA TYR A 86 -5.21 20.75 4.34
C TYR A 86 -4.60 20.57 2.96
N VAL A 87 -5.26 21.06 1.92
CA VAL A 87 -4.82 20.96 0.52
C VAL A 87 -3.93 22.14 0.20
N THR A 88 -2.64 21.91 -0.05
CA THR A 88 -1.67 22.94 -0.42
C THR A 88 -0.37 22.29 -0.88
N HIS A 89 0.46 23.04 -1.59
CA HIS A 89 1.82 22.60 -1.91
C HIS A 89 2.70 22.57 -0.64
N PRO A 90 3.31 21.42 -0.26
CA PRO A 90 4.18 21.33 0.90
C PRO A 90 5.41 22.24 0.79
N ARG A 91 5.63 23.09 1.77
CA ARG A 91 6.77 24.00 1.80
C ARG A 91 8.07 23.33 2.27
N SER A 92 7.94 22.34 3.13
CA SER A 92 9.07 21.59 3.68
C SER A 92 8.72 20.11 3.72
N LEU A 93 9.56 19.30 3.11
CA LEU A 93 9.36 17.87 2.96
C LEU A 93 9.95 17.08 4.13
N TYR A 94 9.54 15.82 4.26
CA TYR A 94 10.09 14.83 5.19
C TYR A 94 11.59 14.61 4.94
N GLY A 95 12.32 14.22 6.00
CA GLY A 95 13.71 13.80 5.91
C GLY A 95 14.71 14.78 6.49
N TYR A 96 16.00 14.57 6.23
CA TYR A 96 17.05 15.44 6.73
C TYR A 96 17.06 16.79 6.02
N ARG A 97 17.15 17.87 6.81
CA ARG A 97 17.36 19.24 6.35
C ARG A 97 18.29 19.99 7.32
N HIS A 98 19.32 20.64 6.82
CA HIS A 98 20.26 21.42 7.64
C HIS A 98 20.78 20.66 8.87
N GLY A 99 21.10 19.36 8.72
CA GLY A 99 21.61 18.50 9.79
C GLY A 99 20.58 18.09 10.84
N ARG A 100 19.27 18.36 10.63
CA ARG A 100 18.18 17.98 11.53
C ARG A 100 17.15 17.11 10.80
N ARG A 101 16.66 16.08 11.48
CA ARG A 101 15.58 15.22 11.00
C ARG A 101 14.26 15.98 11.08
N HIS A 102 13.54 16.07 9.97
CA HIS A 102 12.15 16.52 9.87
C HIS A 102 11.26 15.28 9.74
N GLN A 103 10.43 15.02 10.76
CA GLN A 103 9.66 13.77 10.86
C GLN A 103 8.30 13.84 10.16
N GLY A 104 8.01 14.94 9.45
CA GLY A 104 6.77 15.16 8.73
C GLY A 104 6.94 16.09 7.55
N ILE A 105 5.87 16.74 7.18
CA ILE A 105 5.84 17.79 6.17
C ILE A 105 5.25 19.07 6.76
N ASP A 106 5.61 20.20 6.17
CA ASP A 106 5.07 21.51 6.59
C ASP A 106 4.13 22.04 5.48
N LEU A 107 2.87 22.19 5.82
CA LEU A 107 1.79 22.64 4.95
C LEU A 107 1.45 24.10 5.29
N PRO A 108 1.85 25.08 4.46
CA PRO A 108 1.63 26.49 4.74
C PRO A 108 0.13 26.83 4.67
N TYR A 109 -0.34 27.62 5.64
CA TYR A 109 -1.71 28.12 5.72
C TYR A 109 -1.80 29.45 6.51
N PRO A 110 -2.87 30.24 6.36
CA PRO A 110 -3.13 31.37 7.22
C PRO A 110 -3.44 30.93 8.68
N THR A 111 -3.03 31.71 9.67
CA THR A 111 -3.43 31.48 11.07
C THR A 111 -4.96 31.49 11.20
N GLY A 112 -5.50 30.59 12.00
CA GLY A 112 -6.96 30.43 12.20
C GLY A 112 -7.63 29.50 11.18
N THR A 113 -6.90 28.96 10.20
CA THR A 113 -7.43 27.95 9.27
C THR A 113 -7.88 26.70 10.03
N PRO A 114 -9.12 26.19 9.83
CA PRO A 114 -9.56 24.95 10.42
C PRO A 114 -8.68 23.76 9.97
N VAL A 115 -8.16 23.00 10.93
CA VAL A 115 -7.39 21.79 10.70
C VAL A 115 -8.28 20.58 10.92
N LYS A 116 -8.38 19.74 9.90
CA LYS A 116 -9.23 18.55 9.89
C LYS A 116 -8.41 17.30 10.17
N VAL A 117 -9.01 16.34 10.89
CA VAL A 117 -8.40 15.02 11.04
C VAL A 117 -8.47 14.23 9.73
N ALA A 118 -7.37 13.52 9.40
CA ALA A 118 -7.27 12.79 8.14
C ALA A 118 -8.14 11.53 8.09
N PHE A 119 -8.22 10.79 9.18
CA PHE A 119 -8.87 9.48 9.27
C PHE A 119 -9.63 9.35 10.59
N ASP A 120 -10.61 8.44 10.63
CA ASP A 120 -11.32 8.10 11.87
C ASP A 120 -10.34 7.59 12.93
N GLY A 121 -10.51 8.01 14.19
CA GLY A 121 -9.61 7.57 15.25
C GLY A 121 -9.94 8.09 16.62
N LYS A 122 -9.02 7.89 17.56
CA LYS A 122 -9.09 8.36 18.93
C LYS A 122 -7.93 9.31 19.22
N VAL A 123 -8.23 10.48 19.78
CA VAL A 123 -7.23 11.47 20.16
C VAL A 123 -6.37 10.91 21.30
N ARG A 124 -5.08 10.70 21.03
CA ARG A 124 -4.14 10.23 22.05
C ARG A 124 -3.50 11.40 22.80
N ILE A 125 -3.06 12.43 22.09
CA ILE A 125 -2.50 13.64 22.68
C ILE A 125 -3.33 14.84 22.23
N SER A 126 -3.66 15.71 23.17
CA SER A 126 -4.09 17.08 22.92
C SER A 126 -3.45 17.97 23.98
N ASP A 127 -2.21 18.39 23.73
CA ASP A 127 -1.41 19.15 24.72
C ASP A 127 -0.43 20.11 24.03
N TYR A 128 0.20 20.99 24.85
CA TYR A 128 1.34 21.78 24.41
C TYR A 128 2.63 20.96 24.60
N VAL A 129 3.29 20.64 23.51
CA VAL A 129 4.47 19.74 23.50
C VAL A 129 5.65 20.46 22.87
N GLY A 130 6.62 20.85 23.66
CA GLY A 130 7.95 21.38 23.28
C GLY A 130 8.06 21.97 21.89
N GLY A 131 8.80 21.30 20.99
CA GLY A 131 9.00 21.76 19.62
C GLY A 131 7.74 21.84 18.75
N TYR A 132 6.71 21.03 19.04
CA TYR A 132 5.44 20.98 18.28
C TYR A 132 4.47 22.12 18.61
N GLY A 133 4.64 22.78 19.76
CA GLY A 133 3.64 23.73 20.24
C GLY A 133 2.33 23.04 20.64
N ASN A 134 1.18 23.60 20.29
CA ASN A 134 -0.09 22.92 20.44
C ASN A 134 -0.15 21.76 19.46
N LEU A 135 -0.22 20.55 20.01
CA LEU A 135 -0.18 19.28 19.28
C LEU A 135 -1.46 18.48 19.52
N VAL A 136 -2.03 17.97 18.44
CA VAL A 136 -3.01 16.89 18.49
C VAL A 136 -2.40 15.67 17.83
N VAL A 137 -2.50 14.50 18.46
CA VAL A 137 -2.12 13.19 17.90
C VAL A 137 -3.34 12.31 17.91
N VAL A 138 -3.69 11.75 16.76
CA VAL A 138 -4.81 10.83 16.61
C VAL A 138 -4.26 9.46 16.26
N ARG A 139 -4.67 8.43 17.02
CA ARG A 139 -4.40 7.03 16.72
C ARG A 139 -5.59 6.44 16.00
N HIS A 140 -5.30 5.69 14.93
CA HIS A 140 -6.27 5.05 14.05
C HIS A 140 -6.37 3.57 14.33
N ALA A 141 -7.47 2.92 13.93
CA ALA A 141 -7.74 1.50 14.20
C ALA A 141 -6.71 0.53 13.60
N ASN A 142 -5.97 0.98 12.59
CA ASN A 142 -4.90 0.22 11.94
C ASN A 142 -3.52 0.39 12.62
N GLY A 143 -3.43 1.13 13.73
CA GLY A 143 -2.18 1.41 14.43
C GLY A 143 -1.37 2.59 13.90
N LEU A 144 -1.83 3.23 12.82
CA LEU A 144 -1.26 4.48 12.33
C LEU A 144 -1.54 5.60 13.33
N GLU A 145 -0.62 6.55 13.48
CA GLU A 145 -0.83 7.80 14.18
C GLU A 145 -0.58 8.99 13.25
N THR A 146 -1.47 9.98 13.31
CA THR A 146 -1.30 11.25 12.61
C THR A 146 -1.11 12.37 13.60
N PHE A 147 -0.16 13.27 13.30
CA PHE A 147 0.27 14.37 14.16
C PHE A 147 -0.08 15.71 13.52
N TYR A 148 -0.64 16.61 14.30
CA TYR A 148 -1.07 17.95 13.87
C TYR A 148 -0.45 18.98 14.79
N GLY A 149 0.72 19.51 14.39
CA GLY A 149 1.52 20.44 15.19
C GLY A 149 1.33 21.89 14.81
N HIS A 150 1.88 22.78 15.65
CA HIS A 150 1.90 24.24 15.53
C HIS A 150 0.53 24.92 15.54
N LEU A 151 -0.51 24.23 16.07
CA LEU A 151 -1.85 24.79 16.16
C LEU A 151 -1.88 26.05 17.04
N SER A 152 -2.77 27.00 16.70
CA SER A 152 -3.06 28.13 17.57
C SER A 152 -4.02 27.73 18.71
N ARG A 153 -4.94 26.80 18.42
CA ARG A 153 -5.95 26.28 19.34
C ARG A 153 -6.21 24.80 19.07
N ARG A 154 -6.46 24.04 20.11
CA ARG A 154 -6.92 22.66 20.07
C ARG A 154 -8.40 22.65 20.47
N ASP A 155 -9.23 21.97 19.69
CA ASP A 155 -10.69 21.92 19.90
C ASP A 155 -11.17 20.53 20.35
N VAL A 156 -10.22 19.62 20.63
CA VAL A 156 -10.45 18.24 21.09
C VAL A 156 -9.58 17.93 22.31
N SER A 157 -9.98 16.93 23.08
CA SER A 157 -9.28 16.43 24.27
C SER A 157 -8.76 15.02 24.07
N SER A 158 -7.70 14.64 24.81
CA SER A 158 -7.23 13.25 24.83
C SER A 158 -8.34 12.30 25.28
N GLY A 159 -8.56 11.24 24.51
CA GLY A 159 -9.64 10.28 24.70
C GLY A 159 -10.86 10.50 23.82
N ASP A 160 -11.01 11.64 23.16
CA ASP A 160 -12.13 11.91 22.25
C ASP A 160 -12.03 11.04 20.99
N TRP A 161 -13.18 10.58 20.51
CA TRP A 161 -13.31 9.97 19.21
C TRP A 161 -13.60 11.02 18.15
N VAL A 162 -12.88 10.94 17.03
CA VAL A 162 -13.00 11.86 15.90
C VAL A 162 -13.20 11.08 14.58
N SER A 163 -14.00 11.64 13.70
CA SER A 163 -14.21 11.12 12.34
C SER A 163 -13.43 11.92 11.32
N ALA A 164 -13.03 11.29 10.22
CA ALA A 164 -12.37 11.98 9.12
C ALA A 164 -13.12 13.25 8.71
N GLY A 165 -12.40 14.37 8.68
CA GLY A 165 -12.97 15.69 8.38
C GLY A 165 -13.44 16.51 9.57
N ASP A 166 -13.49 15.93 10.78
CA ASP A 166 -13.76 16.72 12.00
C ASP A 166 -12.67 17.78 12.21
N VAL A 167 -13.07 18.97 12.61
CA VAL A 167 -12.15 20.05 12.96
C VAL A 167 -11.59 19.80 14.36
N ILE A 168 -10.28 19.58 14.45
CA ILE A 168 -9.57 19.25 15.70
C ILE A 168 -8.84 20.45 16.31
N GLY A 169 -8.82 21.57 15.58
CA GLY A 169 -8.17 22.79 16.04
C GLY A 169 -8.03 23.83 14.93
N LEU A 170 -7.37 24.90 15.25
CA LEU A 170 -7.08 25.98 14.31
C LEU A 170 -5.58 26.09 14.04
N GLY A 171 -5.23 26.35 12.83
CA GLY A 171 -3.87 26.57 12.36
C GLY A 171 -3.19 27.76 13.05
N GLY A 172 -1.88 27.64 13.24
CA GLY A 172 -1.09 28.65 13.93
C GLY A 172 0.40 28.57 13.64
N SER A 173 1.19 29.03 14.61
CA SER A 173 2.66 29.04 14.57
C SER A 173 3.23 28.88 15.98
N THR A 174 2.65 28.00 16.80
CA THR A 174 3.11 27.77 18.17
C THR A 174 4.31 26.80 18.21
N GLY A 175 5.03 26.77 19.31
CA GLY A 175 6.24 25.95 19.46
C GLY A 175 7.42 26.45 18.62
N ARG A 176 8.20 25.55 18.05
CA ARG A 176 9.36 25.88 17.21
C ARG A 176 8.96 26.04 15.74
N SER A 177 8.21 27.08 15.44
CA SER A 177 7.74 27.41 14.11
C SER A 177 8.27 28.78 13.68
N THR A 178 8.57 28.96 12.41
CA THR A 178 9.04 30.22 11.81
C THR A 178 7.95 31.01 11.11
N GLY A 179 6.73 30.49 11.08
CA GLY A 179 5.56 31.11 10.45
C GLY A 179 4.37 30.15 10.38
N PRO A 180 3.18 30.62 10.04
CA PRO A 180 1.98 29.79 10.04
C PRO A 180 2.06 28.62 9.08
N HIS A 181 1.98 27.38 9.60
CA HIS A 181 1.92 26.13 8.85
C HIS A 181 1.41 24.99 9.73
N LEU A 182 0.83 23.97 9.11
CA LEU A 182 0.58 22.69 9.74
C LEU A 182 1.83 21.82 9.60
N HIS A 183 2.41 21.44 10.74
CA HIS A 183 3.35 20.33 10.76
C HIS A 183 2.58 19.03 10.86
N PHE A 184 2.61 18.22 9.80
CA PHE A 184 1.87 16.97 9.69
C PHE A 184 2.81 15.78 9.62
N GLU A 185 2.59 14.76 10.50
CA GLU A 185 3.38 13.53 10.49
C GLU A 185 2.47 12.31 10.38
N THR A 186 3.01 11.25 9.81
CA THR A 186 2.48 9.89 9.85
C THR A 186 3.47 8.99 10.55
N ARG A 187 3.00 8.21 11.52
CA ARG A 187 3.82 7.25 12.26
C ARG A 187 3.11 5.91 12.39
N TYR A 188 3.87 4.85 12.31
CA TYR A 188 3.42 3.51 12.65
C TYR A 188 4.26 2.98 13.81
N ARG A 189 3.61 2.65 14.93
CA ARG A 189 4.28 2.23 16.18
C ARG A 189 5.45 3.15 16.58
N GLY A 190 5.22 4.45 16.47
CA GLY A 190 6.20 5.50 16.81
C GLY A 190 7.22 5.82 15.72
N ALA A 191 7.42 4.96 14.74
CA ALA A 191 8.32 5.18 13.60
C ALA A 191 7.68 6.12 12.58
N ALA A 192 8.31 7.28 12.35
CA ALA A 192 7.84 8.27 11.37
C ALA A 192 8.27 7.89 9.95
N PHE A 193 7.38 8.08 8.99
CA PHE A 193 7.63 7.96 7.55
C PHE A 193 7.02 9.12 6.78
N ASP A 194 7.44 9.31 5.53
CA ASP A 194 6.99 10.45 4.72
C ASP A 194 5.48 10.39 4.48
N PRO A 195 4.70 11.40 4.95
CA PRO A 195 3.25 11.45 4.72
C PRO A 195 2.85 11.43 3.25
N SER A 196 3.75 11.83 2.34
CA SER A 196 3.50 11.81 0.91
C SER A 196 3.34 10.41 0.32
N TRP A 197 3.73 9.35 1.05
CA TRP A 197 3.37 7.97 0.70
C TRP A 197 1.87 7.70 0.79
N LEU A 198 1.16 8.42 1.66
CA LEU A 198 -0.28 8.25 1.86
C LEU A 198 -1.10 9.27 1.08
N ILE A 199 -0.68 10.54 1.10
CA ILE A 199 -1.51 11.68 0.69
C ILE A 199 -0.78 12.49 -0.36
N ASP A 200 -1.48 12.79 -1.43
CA ASP A 200 -1.14 13.86 -2.35
C ASP A 200 -1.72 15.17 -1.79
N PHE A 201 -0.86 16.01 -1.25
CA PHE A 201 -1.30 17.25 -0.60
C PHE A 201 -1.64 18.36 -1.58
N GLU A 202 -1.24 18.27 -2.85
CA GLU A 202 -1.59 19.25 -3.89
C GLU A 202 -3.01 19.02 -4.39
N THR A 203 -3.41 17.78 -4.55
CA THR A 203 -4.76 17.39 -4.98
C THR A 203 -5.69 17.08 -3.81
N GLY A 204 -5.14 16.79 -2.63
CA GLY A 204 -5.90 16.34 -1.46
C GLY A 204 -6.36 14.90 -1.56
N THR A 205 -5.84 14.10 -2.50
CA THR A 205 -6.25 12.71 -2.71
C THR A 205 -5.43 11.74 -1.88
N LEU A 206 -6.07 10.66 -1.42
CA LEU A 206 -5.40 9.52 -0.82
C LEU A 206 -4.75 8.70 -1.94
N ARG A 207 -3.45 8.42 -1.83
CA ARG A 207 -2.72 7.64 -2.85
C ARG A 207 -3.06 6.17 -2.79
N HIS A 208 -3.21 5.61 -1.58
CA HIS A 208 -3.38 4.18 -1.38
C HIS A 208 -4.43 3.87 -0.31
N ARG A 209 -5.34 2.95 -0.61
CA ARG A 209 -6.25 2.37 0.38
C ARG A 209 -5.57 1.27 1.19
N LEU A 210 -4.69 0.50 0.56
CA LEU A 210 -3.83 -0.51 1.15
C LEU A 210 -2.38 -0.10 0.88
N LEU A 211 -1.63 0.27 1.91
CA LEU A 211 -0.22 0.61 1.79
C LEU A 211 0.64 -0.61 2.12
N LYS A 212 1.45 -1.05 1.18
CA LYS A 212 2.49 -2.07 1.40
C LYS A 212 3.74 -1.40 1.94
N ILE A 213 3.86 -1.37 3.26
CA ILE A 213 4.99 -0.73 3.95
C ILE A 213 6.21 -1.66 3.87
N ARG A 214 7.35 -1.05 3.60
CA ARG A 214 8.68 -1.70 3.64
C ARG A 214 9.52 -1.03 4.73
N SER A 215 10.44 -1.76 5.37
CA SER A 215 11.29 -1.24 6.46
C SER A 215 12.02 0.07 6.08
N TRP A 216 12.43 0.21 4.82
CA TRP A 216 13.10 1.41 4.35
C TRP A 216 12.21 2.69 4.29
N TYR A 217 10.87 2.58 4.38
CA TYR A 217 9.99 3.76 4.49
C TYR A 217 10.29 4.58 5.75
N PHE A 218 10.77 3.93 6.81
CA PHE A 218 11.14 4.58 8.07
C PHE A 218 12.53 5.22 8.04
N ASN A 219 13.28 5.03 6.96
CA ASN A 219 14.57 5.69 6.78
C ASN A 219 14.35 7.18 6.45
N PRO A 220 14.90 8.13 7.26
CA PRO A 220 14.68 9.55 7.03
C PRO A 220 15.33 10.10 5.76
N ASN A 221 16.15 9.31 5.07
CA ASN A 221 16.72 9.68 3.76
C ASN A 221 15.82 9.23 2.59
N GLN A 222 14.81 8.42 2.86
CA GLN A 222 13.84 7.94 1.86
C GLN A 222 12.61 8.83 1.88
N ARG A 223 12.38 9.53 0.77
CA ARG A 223 11.19 10.33 0.53
C ARG A 223 10.32 9.65 -0.51
N TYR A 224 9.06 10.00 -0.52
CA TYR A 224 8.18 9.62 -1.61
C TYR A 224 8.76 10.13 -2.95
N VAL A 225 8.84 9.23 -3.91
CA VAL A 225 9.16 9.54 -5.30
C VAL A 225 8.06 8.88 -6.13
N GLN A 226 7.34 9.68 -6.91
CA GLN A 226 6.32 9.16 -7.81
C GLN A 226 7.01 8.35 -8.91
N SER A 227 6.82 7.03 -8.89
CA SER A 227 7.21 6.11 -9.95
C SER A 227 5.94 5.55 -10.56
N ILE A 228 5.87 5.51 -11.89
CA ILE A 228 4.72 4.99 -12.63
C ILE A 228 4.52 3.48 -12.33
N ASP A 229 5.61 2.79 -12.00
CA ASP A 229 5.59 1.35 -11.71
C ASP A 229 5.09 1.03 -10.29
N ASP A 230 5.15 2.00 -9.37
CA ASP A 230 4.72 1.81 -7.98
C ASP A 230 3.19 1.87 -7.81
N GLU A 231 2.47 2.57 -8.69
CA GLU A 231 1.01 2.72 -8.60
C GLU A 231 0.29 1.38 -8.75
N ASP A 232 0.73 0.54 -9.69
CA ASP A 232 0.12 -0.79 -9.92
C ASP A 232 0.51 -1.81 -8.84
N GLU A 233 1.74 -1.76 -8.31
CA GLU A 233 2.23 -2.70 -7.30
C GLU A 233 1.60 -2.47 -5.91
N ILE A 234 1.20 -1.23 -5.62
CA ILE A 234 0.69 -0.82 -4.32
C ILE A 234 -0.78 -1.19 -4.11
N PHE A 235 -1.56 -1.32 -5.19
CA PHE A 235 -2.98 -1.69 -5.13
C PHE A 235 -3.26 -3.19 -5.17
N ARG A 236 -2.24 -4.05 -5.38
CA ARG A 236 -2.43 -5.49 -5.51
C ARG A 236 -2.52 -6.16 -4.15
N THR A 237 -3.50 -7.03 -4.00
CA THR A 237 -3.58 -7.98 -2.88
C THR A 237 -2.55 -9.09 -3.08
N ASP A 238 -2.15 -9.79 -2.00
CA ASP A 238 -1.26 -10.96 -2.10
C ASP A 238 -1.83 -12.04 -3.07
N GLU A 239 -3.15 -12.07 -3.24
CA GLU A 239 -3.83 -12.96 -4.19
C GLU A 239 -3.66 -12.48 -5.63
N GLU A 240 -3.73 -11.17 -5.88
CA GLU A 240 -3.48 -10.57 -7.19
C GLU A 240 -2.01 -10.73 -7.60
N ASP A 241 -1.07 -10.56 -6.67
CA ASP A 241 0.36 -10.80 -6.90
C ASP A 241 0.62 -12.27 -7.24
N ARG A 242 -0.06 -13.22 -6.56
CA ARG A 242 0.02 -14.65 -6.89
C ARG A 242 -0.54 -14.95 -8.28
N LEU A 243 -1.70 -14.39 -8.63
CA LEU A 243 -2.33 -14.58 -9.94
C LEU A 243 -1.46 -14.04 -11.07
N LEU A 244 -0.83 -12.87 -10.87
CA LEU A 244 0.09 -12.27 -11.83
C LEU A 244 1.38 -13.09 -11.99
N ALA A 245 1.94 -13.59 -10.88
CA ALA A 245 3.09 -14.49 -10.92
C ALA A 245 2.76 -15.79 -11.68
N GLU A 246 1.57 -16.36 -11.47
CA GLU A 246 1.10 -17.53 -12.21
C GLU A 246 0.89 -17.22 -13.71
N GLU A 247 0.37 -16.05 -14.05
CA GLU A 247 0.19 -15.64 -15.46
C GLU A 247 1.53 -15.39 -16.15
N GLN A 248 2.48 -14.75 -15.47
CA GLN A 248 3.83 -14.56 -15.99
C GLN A 248 4.55 -15.90 -16.19
N ALA A 249 4.47 -16.80 -15.21
CA ALA A 249 5.05 -18.15 -15.36
C ALA A 249 4.44 -18.93 -16.53
N LYS A 250 3.12 -18.79 -16.77
CA LYS A 250 2.46 -19.37 -17.94
C LYS A 250 2.94 -18.76 -19.25
N LYS A 251 3.12 -17.44 -19.32
CA LYS A 251 3.65 -16.75 -20.51
C LYS A 251 5.09 -17.14 -20.80
N GLU A 252 5.94 -17.22 -19.77
CA GLU A 252 7.33 -17.67 -19.90
C GLU A 252 7.41 -19.14 -20.36
N ALA A 253 6.59 -20.02 -19.76
CA ALA A 253 6.52 -21.42 -20.18
C ALA A 253 6.04 -21.56 -21.63
N ALA A 254 5.04 -20.78 -22.05
CA ALA A 254 4.54 -20.76 -23.41
C ALA A 254 5.60 -20.22 -24.39
N ALA A 255 6.31 -19.14 -24.02
CA ALA A 255 7.39 -18.58 -24.82
C ALA A 255 8.56 -19.58 -24.99
N ARG A 256 8.92 -20.28 -23.91
CA ARG A 256 9.94 -21.32 -23.90
C ARG A 256 9.53 -22.49 -24.81
N ALA A 257 8.29 -22.96 -24.69
CA ALA A 257 7.76 -24.03 -25.57
C ALA A 257 7.73 -23.60 -27.03
N ALA A 258 7.35 -22.34 -27.31
CA ALA A 258 7.37 -21.79 -28.66
C ALA A 258 8.80 -21.69 -29.22
N ALA A 259 9.76 -21.24 -28.39
CA ALA A 259 11.17 -21.18 -28.78
C ALA A 259 11.75 -22.60 -29.04
N GLU A 260 11.42 -23.58 -28.22
CA GLU A 260 11.79 -24.99 -28.42
C GLU A 260 11.18 -25.55 -29.71
N ALA A 261 9.89 -25.25 -29.97
CA ALA A 261 9.22 -25.66 -31.21
C ALA A 261 9.85 -25.02 -32.44
N ALA A 262 10.19 -23.73 -32.36
CA ALA A 262 10.88 -22.99 -33.43
C ALA A 262 12.30 -23.51 -33.68
N ALA A 263 12.97 -23.97 -32.63
CA ALA A 263 14.31 -24.56 -32.73
C ALA A 263 14.31 -25.99 -33.33
N MET A 264 13.15 -26.65 -33.39
CA MET A 264 13.01 -27.98 -33.94
C MET A 264 13.17 -27.96 -35.48
N LYS A 265 14.20 -28.66 -35.97
CA LYS A 265 14.43 -28.80 -37.41
C LYS A 265 14.01 -30.19 -37.87
N TYR A 266 13.32 -30.22 -39.00
CA TYR A 266 12.87 -31.45 -39.64
C TYR A 266 13.48 -31.60 -41.02
N HIS A 267 13.77 -32.84 -41.36
CA HIS A 267 14.17 -33.23 -42.71
C HIS A 267 13.11 -34.17 -43.32
N THR A 268 12.63 -33.86 -44.54
CA THR A 268 11.76 -34.76 -45.27
C THR A 268 12.63 -35.67 -46.12
N VAL A 269 12.55 -36.98 -45.89
CA VAL A 269 13.36 -38.00 -46.56
C VAL A 269 13.06 -38.00 -48.06
N ARG A 270 14.12 -37.95 -48.85
CA ARG A 270 14.09 -38.00 -50.31
C ARG A 270 14.77 -39.29 -50.84
N SER A 271 14.57 -39.62 -52.11
CA SER A 271 15.27 -40.74 -52.72
C SER A 271 16.78 -40.56 -52.63
N GLY A 272 17.49 -41.57 -52.14
CA GLY A 272 18.95 -41.56 -51.96
C GLY A 272 19.41 -41.03 -50.58
N ASP A 273 18.50 -40.58 -49.71
CA ASP A 273 18.88 -40.15 -48.36
C ASP A 273 19.28 -41.35 -47.48
N THR A 274 20.33 -41.14 -46.70
CA THR A 274 20.76 -42.04 -45.63
C THR A 274 20.83 -41.32 -44.31
N LEU A 275 20.66 -42.01 -43.18
CA LEU A 275 20.77 -41.39 -41.87
C LEU A 275 22.10 -40.67 -41.68
N SER A 276 23.20 -41.22 -42.21
CA SER A 276 24.53 -40.61 -42.13
C SER A 276 24.65 -39.32 -42.93
N ALA A 277 24.06 -39.28 -44.15
CA ALA A 277 24.05 -38.09 -45.00
C ALA A 277 23.20 -36.97 -44.35
N ILE A 278 22.04 -37.34 -43.80
CA ILE A 278 21.15 -36.41 -43.08
C ILE A 278 21.85 -35.87 -41.82
N ALA A 279 22.50 -36.73 -41.06
CA ALA A 279 23.24 -36.33 -39.85
C ALA A 279 24.34 -35.29 -40.17
N LYS A 280 25.13 -35.57 -41.21
CA LYS A 280 26.17 -34.66 -41.72
C LYS A 280 25.60 -33.31 -42.15
N LYS A 281 24.48 -33.33 -42.91
CA LYS A 281 23.80 -32.12 -43.43
C LYS A 281 23.33 -31.18 -42.30
N TYR A 282 22.86 -31.73 -41.19
CA TYR A 282 22.31 -30.96 -40.07
C TYR A 282 23.26 -30.84 -38.89
N ASN A 283 24.53 -31.24 -39.05
CA ASN A 283 25.55 -31.21 -38.01
C ASN A 283 25.09 -31.88 -36.72
N THR A 284 24.59 -33.09 -36.85
CA THR A 284 24.12 -33.96 -35.77
C THR A 284 24.67 -35.37 -35.93
N SER A 285 24.32 -36.29 -35.03
CA SER A 285 24.72 -37.71 -35.16
C SER A 285 23.56 -38.60 -35.58
N VAL A 286 23.90 -39.75 -36.15
CA VAL A 286 22.90 -40.81 -36.51
C VAL A 286 22.18 -41.26 -35.24
N SER A 287 22.91 -41.42 -34.14
CA SER A 287 22.34 -41.80 -32.84
C SER A 287 21.31 -40.80 -32.34
N GLU A 288 21.57 -39.51 -32.52
CA GLU A 288 20.66 -38.44 -32.09
C GLU A 288 19.40 -38.40 -32.96
N ILE A 289 19.54 -38.54 -34.30
CA ILE A 289 18.37 -38.66 -35.18
C ILE A 289 17.53 -39.88 -34.81
N CYS A 290 18.18 -41.01 -34.52
CA CYS A 290 17.48 -42.22 -34.12
C CYS A 290 16.74 -42.03 -32.80
N ARG A 291 17.36 -41.38 -31.81
CA ARG A 291 16.76 -41.04 -30.51
C ARG A 291 15.56 -40.13 -30.65
N LEU A 292 15.69 -39.06 -31.44
CA LEU A 292 14.65 -38.05 -31.64
C LEU A 292 13.42 -38.60 -32.38
N ASN A 293 13.57 -39.65 -33.16
CA ASN A 293 12.49 -40.22 -33.99
C ASN A 293 12.07 -41.63 -33.56
N ASN A 294 12.66 -42.13 -32.47
CA ASN A 294 12.43 -43.50 -31.96
C ASN A 294 12.60 -44.58 -33.06
N ILE A 295 13.70 -44.50 -33.84
CA ILE A 295 14.07 -45.45 -34.89
C ILE A 295 15.44 -46.06 -34.62
N LYS A 296 15.72 -47.22 -35.23
CA LYS A 296 17.03 -47.87 -35.17
C LYS A 296 17.95 -47.40 -36.29
N PRO A 297 19.28 -47.42 -36.11
CA PRO A 297 20.23 -47.09 -37.20
C PRO A 297 20.08 -47.91 -38.49
N THR A 298 19.51 -49.09 -38.36
CA THR A 298 19.22 -50.00 -39.46
C THR A 298 17.83 -49.81 -40.09
N THR A 299 17.04 -48.81 -39.59
CA THR A 299 15.69 -48.57 -40.11
C THR A 299 15.74 -48.07 -41.57
N ILE A 300 15.01 -48.71 -42.45
CA ILE A 300 14.84 -48.25 -43.82
C ILE A 300 14.03 -46.96 -43.82
N LEU A 301 14.60 -45.89 -44.40
CA LEU A 301 13.94 -44.60 -44.47
C LEU A 301 12.89 -44.62 -45.58
N GLN A 302 11.65 -44.28 -45.24
CA GLN A 302 10.57 -44.14 -46.24
C GLN A 302 10.61 -42.73 -46.82
N ILE A 303 10.58 -42.61 -48.13
CA ILE A 303 10.51 -41.36 -48.88
C ILE A 303 9.25 -40.60 -48.44
N GLY A 304 9.39 -39.30 -48.18
CA GLY A 304 8.32 -38.44 -47.68
C GLY A 304 8.17 -38.39 -46.15
N LYS A 305 8.81 -39.29 -45.40
CA LYS A 305 8.78 -39.28 -43.96
C LYS A 305 9.55 -38.06 -43.42
N ARG A 306 8.95 -37.32 -42.46
CA ARG A 306 9.63 -36.23 -41.75
C ARG A 306 10.40 -36.80 -40.58
N LEU A 307 11.69 -36.51 -40.52
CA LEU A 307 12.58 -36.87 -39.40
C LEU A 307 12.95 -35.60 -38.65
N ARG A 308 12.81 -35.61 -37.34
CA ARG A 308 13.35 -34.57 -36.49
C ARG A 308 14.87 -34.71 -36.42
N VAL A 309 15.59 -33.65 -36.77
CA VAL A 309 17.07 -33.67 -36.89
C VAL A 309 17.74 -32.77 -35.83
N ARG A 310 16.97 -31.99 -35.16
CA ARG A 310 17.39 -31.18 -34.04
C ARG A 310 16.18 -30.81 -33.13
#